data_b70aad8ca30dacc039a08b1c6e931013
#
_entry.id   b70aad8ca30dacc039a08b1c6e931013
#
_cell.length_a   1.000
_cell.length_b   1.000
_cell.length_c   1.000
_cell.angle_alpha   90.00
_cell.angle_beta   90.00
_cell.angle_gamma   90.00
#
_symmetry.space_group_name_H-M   'P 1'
#
loop_
_entity.id
_entity.type
_entity.pdbx_description
1 polymer ?
#
loop_
_entity_poly.entity_id
_entity_poly.type
_entity_poly.pdbx_seq_one_letter_code
_entity_poly.pdbx_strand_id
1 'polypeptide(L)'
;METIYKIPLILEPQPEGGFTVTSPLLPELITEGDTVEEVMENVKDALRAVLELYEDMGRPIPPALRQATDETRFMLESAVVI
;
A
#
# COMPACT_ATOMS: atom_id res chain seq x y z
N MET A 1 -7.83 -18.60 -4.67
CA MET A 1 -7.36 -17.61 -5.65
C MET A 1 -7.04 -16.30 -4.94
N GLU A 2 -5.88 -15.75 -5.19
CA GLU A 2 -5.49 -14.51 -4.57
C GLU A 2 -6.08 -13.31 -5.30
N THR A 3 -6.48 -12.31 -4.52
CA THR A 3 -6.90 -11.03 -5.08
C THR A 3 -5.69 -10.12 -5.17
N ILE A 4 -5.47 -9.55 -6.33
CA ILE A 4 -4.38 -8.62 -6.54
C ILE A 4 -4.93 -7.21 -6.45
N TYR A 5 -4.27 -6.40 -5.64
CA TYR A 5 -4.64 -4.99 -5.44
C TYR A 5 -3.61 -4.10 -6.11
N LYS A 6 -4.10 -3.05 -6.75
CA LYS A 6 -3.26 -2.02 -7.35
C LYS A 6 -3.33 -0.81 -6.44
N ILE A 7 -2.21 -0.51 -5.80
CA ILE A 7 -2.19 0.50 -4.75
C ILE A 7 -1.14 1.56 -5.05
N PRO A 8 -1.55 2.83 -5.18
CA PRO A 8 -0.58 3.90 -5.25
C PRO A 8 0.05 4.10 -3.87
N LEU A 9 1.36 4.14 -3.81
CA LEU A 9 2.13 4.34 -2.59
C LEU A 9 3.03 5.55 -2.73
N ILE A 10 3.11 6.32 -1.66
CA ILE A 10 4.02 7.45 -1.57
C ILE A 10 5.09 7.08 -0.55
N LEU A 11 6.33 7.02 -0.99
CA LEU A 11 7.47 6.73 -0.13
C LEU A 11 8.23 8.03 0.10
N GLU A 12 8.29 8.46 1.35
CA GLU A 12 9.04 9.65 1.73
C GLU A 12 10.33 9.26 2.44
N PRO A 13 11.50 9.61 1.88
CA PRO A 13 12.76 9.38 2.59
C PRO A 13 12.81 10.18 3.89
N GLN A 14 13.33 9.58 4.93
CA GLN A 14 13.48 10.24 6.23
C GLN A 14 14.93 10.67 6.45
N PRO A 15 15.17 11.78 7.17
CA PRO A 15 16.53 12.27 7.40
C PRO A 15 17.45 11.26 8.09
N GLU A 16 16.88 10.46 8.99
CA GLU A 16 17.63 9.42 9.71
C GLU A 16 17.75 8.10 8.96
N GLY A 17 17.23 8.05 7.73
CA GLY A 17 17.23 6.85 6.92
C GLY A 17 15.86 6.19 6.89
N GLY A 18 15.66 5.33 5.90
CA GLY A 18 14.39 4.67 5.71
C GLY A 18 13.34 5.52 5.05
N PHE A 19 12.12 4.98 4.99
CA PHE A 19 10.99 5.61 4.31
C PHE A 19 9.74 5.53 5.17
N THR A 20 8.94 6.60 5.12
CA THR A 20 7.55 6.55 5.57
C THR A 20 6.68 6.32 4.34
N VAL A 21 5.66 5.49 4.48
CA VAL A 21 4.81 5.07 3.36
C VAL A 21 3.36 5.38 3.65
N THR A 22 2.71 6.04 2.70
CA THR A 22 1.29 6.36 2.77
C THR A 22 0.62 6.02 1.45
N SER A 23 -0.71 6.02 1.44
CA SER A 23 -1.48 5.85 0.21
C SER A 23 -2.58 6.90 0.11
N PRO A 24 -2.71 7.57 -1.04
CA PRO A 24 -3.79 8.54 -1.22
C PRO A 24 -5.17 7.91 -1.28
N LEU A 25 -5.27 6.62 -1.60
CA LEU A 25 -6.55 5.92 -1.68
C LEU A 25 -6.96 5.25 -0.37
N LEU A 26 -6.01 4.99 0.52
CA LEU A 26 -6.27 4.35 1.81
C LEU A 26 -5.61 5.17 2.91
N PRO A 27 -6.34 6.14 3.49
CA PRO A 27 -5.76 7.01 4.53
C PRO A 27 -5.25 6.24 5.75
N GLU A 28 -5.82 5.08 6.03
CA GLU A 28 -5.42 4.25 7.17
C GLU A 28 -4.14 3.47 6.91
N LEU A 29 -3.69 3.39 5.65
CA LEU A 29 -2.46 2.68 5.33
C LEU A 29 -1.27 3.60 5.55
N ILE A 30 -0.60 3.41 6.68
CA ILE A 30 0.60 4.12 7.05
C ILE A 30 1.59 3.08 7.56
N THR A 31 2.76 3.03 6.97
CA THR A 31 3.81 2.13 7.40
C THR A 31 5.19 2.71 7.12
N GLU A 32 6.22 1.95 7.36
CA GLU A 32 7.60 2.39 7.17
C GLU A 32 8.51 1.20 6.88
N GLY A 33 9.73 1.48 6.50
CA GLY A 33 10.75 0.47 6.30
C GLY A 33 12.08 1.12 6.01
N ASP A 34 13.16 0.42 6.31
CA ASP A 34 14.51 0.91 6.08
C ASP A 34 14.95 0.76 4.62
N THR A 35 14.42 -0.22 3.95
CA THR A 35 14.70 -0.50 2.53
C THR A 35 13.40 -0.66 1.76
N VAL A 36 13.48 -0.61 0.44
CA VAL A 36 12.30 -0.84 -0.40
C VAL A 36 11.74 -2.23 -0.18
N GLU A 37 12.60 -3.23 -0.02
CA GLU A 37 12.15 -4.60 0.24
C GLU A 37 11.37 -4.70 1.55
N GLU A 38 11.88 -4.07 2.60
CA GLU A 38 11.20 -4.03 3.89
C GLU A 38 9.89 -3.26 3.79
N VAL A 39 9.89 -2.15 3.04
CA VAL A 39 8.66 -1.39 2.79
C VAL A 39 7.60 -2.29 2.17
N MET A 40 7.95 -3.07 1.16
CA MET A 40 6.99 -3.94 0.48
C MET A 40 6.42 -5.00 1.42
N GLU A 41 7.25 -5.59 2.27
CA GLU A 41 6.78 -6.52 3.29
C GLU A 41 5.81 -5.87 4.27
N ASN A 42 6.17 -4.70 4.74
CA ASN A 42 5.35 -3.97 5.72
C ASN A 42 4.06 -3.46 5.10
N VAL A 43 4.08 -3.06 3.83
CA VAL A 43 2.86 -2.66 3.11
C VAL A 43 1.89 -3.83 3.02
N LYS A 44 2.40 -5.03 2.74
CA LYS A 44 1.55 -6.21 2.65
C LYS A 44 0.82 -6.46 3.98
N ASP A 45 1.54 -6.38 5.08
CA ASP A 45 0.96 -6.58 6.40
C ASP A 45 -0.03 -5.46 6.77
N ALA A 46 0.35 -4.22 6.49
CA ALA A 46 -0.50 -3.07 6.76
C ALA A 46 -1.78 -3.13 5.93
N LEU A 47 -1.67 -3.54 4.67
CA LEU A 47 -2.83 -3.66 3.79
C LEU A 47 -3.83 -4.70 4.31
N ARG A 48 -3.35 -5.85 4.77
CA ARG A 48 -4.22 -6.86 5.35
C ARG A 48 -5.01 -6.30 6.51
N ALA A 49 -4.35 -5.57 7.40
CA ALA A 49 -5.00 -4.97 8.56
C ALA A 49 -6.05 -3.93 8.14
N VAL A 50 -5.73 -3.10 7.15
CA VAL A 50 -6.66 -2.09 6.64
C VAL A 50 -7.88 -2.75 5.99
N LEU A 51 -7.67 -3.80 5.20
CA LEU A 51 -8.78 -4.50 4.55
C LEU A 51 -9.70 -5.17 5.58
N GLU A 52 -9.13 -5.75 6.63
CA GLU A 52 -9.92 -6.30 7.73
C GLU A 52 -10.73 -5.22 8.44
N LEU A 53 -10.11 -4.07 8.67
CA LEU A 53 -10.79 -2.94 9.28
C LEU A 53 -11.99 -2.48 8.45
N TYR A 54 -11.82 -2.37 7.15
CA TYR A 54 -12.90 -1.97 6.25
C TYR A 54 -14.03 -2.99 6.26
N GLU A 55 -13.68 -4.27 6.25
CA GLU A 55 -14.66 -5.34 6.32
C GLU A 55 -15.45 -5.29 7.63
N ASP A 56 -14.76 -5.13 8.76
CA ASP A 56 -15.40 -5.07 10.07
C ASP A 56 -16.31 -3.87 10.21
N MET A 57 -15.97 -2.77 9.57
CA MET A 57 -16.78 -1.54 9.60
C MET A 57 -17.86 -1.50 8.53
N GLY A 58 -17.92 -2.50 7.66
CA GLY A 58 -18.85 -2.50 6.54
C GLY A 58 -18.55 -1.44 5.50
N ARG A 59 -17.32 -0.93 5.46
CA ARG A 59 -16.90 0.08 4.48
C ARG A 59 -16.45 -0.58 3.19
N PRO A 60 -16.87 -0.08 2.03
CA PRO A 60 -16.44 -0.63 0.77
C PRO A 60 -14.96 -0.30 0.51
N ILE A 61 -14.25 -1.27 -0.04
CA ILE A 61 -12.88 -1.05 -0.52
C ILE A 61 -12.97 -0.20 -1.78
N PRO A 62 -12.14 0.85 -1.93
CA PRO A 62 -12.16 1.65 -3.15
C PRO A 62 -12.00 0.78 -4.39
N PRO A 63 -12.93 0.84 -5.36
CA PRO A 63 -12.88 -0.04 -6.54
C PRO A 63 -11.58 0.08 -7.34
N ALA A 64 -10.95 1.24 -7.32
CA ALA A 64 -9.70 1.47 -8.03
C ALA A 64 -8.55 0.59 -7.56
N LEU A 65 -8.65 0.02 -6.36
CA LEU A 65 -7.61 -0.85 -5.81
C LEU A 65 -7.74 -2.29 -6.30
N ARG A 66 -8.94 -2.69 -6.69
CA ARG A 66 -9.20 -4.09 -7.02
C ARG A 66 -9.04 -4.32 -8.51
N GLN A 67 -8.23 -5.29 -8.88
CA GLN A 67 -8.09 -5.73 -10.25
C GLN A 67 -8.27 -7.23 -10.31
N ALA A 68 -9.10 -7.67 -11.25
CA ALA A 68 -9.50 -9.07 -11.35
C ALA A 68 -9.18 -9.66 -12.71
N THR A 69 -8.13 -9.21 -13.36
CA THR A 69 -7.73 -9.72 -14.65
C THR A 69 -6.39 -10.42 -14.58
N ASP A 70 -6.12 -11.27 -15.56
CA ASP A 70 -4.84 -11.97 -15.65
C ASP A 70 -3.65 -11.02 -15.90
N GLU A 71 -3.95 -9.83 -16.37
CA GLU A 71 -2.92 -8.82 -16.63
C GLU A 71 -2.68 -7.92 -15.45
N THR A 72 -3.29 -8.23 -14.33
CA THR A 72 -3.17 -7.43 -13.12
C THR A 72 -1.73 -7.37 -12.65
N ARG A 73 -1.29 -6.17 -12.32
CA ARG A 73 0.05 -5.92 -11.82
C ARG A 73 -0.01 -5.14 -10.53
N PHE A 74 0.96 -5.40 -9.71
CA PHE A 74 1.18 -4.55 -8.55
C PHE A 74 1.91 -3.30 -9.03
N MET A 75 1.31 -2.14 -8.83
CA MET A 75 1.93 -0.87 -9.18
C MET A 75 2.38 -0.13 -7.94
N LEU A 76 3.62 0.33 -7.98
CA LEU A 76 4.19 1.16 -6.94
C LEU A 76 4.42 2.56 -7.53
N GLU A 77 3.75 3.54 -6.94
CA GLU A 77 4.00 4.93 -7.26
C GLU A 77 4.76 5.55 -6.10
N SER A 78 5.84 6.22 -6.41
CA SER A 78 6.65 6.85 -5.38
C SER A 78 7.05 8.25 -5.79
N ALA A 79 7.21 9.12 -4.80
CA ALA A 79 7.83 10.40 -5.01
C ALA A 79 9.33 10.20 -4.96
N VAL A 80 10.01 10.52 -6.06
CA VAL A 80 11.46 10.42 -6.13
C VAL A 80 12.05 11.81 -6.06
N VAL A 81 12.92 12.02 -5.09
CA VAL A 81 13.64 13.28 -4.94
C VAL A 81 15.07 13.06 -5.40
N ILE A 82 15.47 13.85 -6.36
CA ILE A 82 16.81 13.76 -6.94
C ILE A 82 17.68 14.90 -6.42
#